data_481b4a08275f76420c31cc1a50024c53
#
_entry.id   481b4a08275f76420c31cc1a50024c53
#
_cell.length_a   1.000
_cell.length_b   1.000
_cell.length_c   1.000
_cell.angle_alpha   90.00
_cell.angle_beta   90.00
_cell.angle_gamma   90.00
#
_symmetry.space_group_name_H-M   'P 1'
#
loop_
_entity.id
_entity.type
_entity.pdbx_description
1 polymer ?
#
loop_
_entity_poly.entity_id
_entity_poly.type
_entity_poly.pdbx_seq_one_letter_code
_entity_poly.pdbx_strand_id
1 'polypeptide(L)'
;MPRLLPFLEERFSAAVLDVLQKHGVYVHLNAEVAALETADGHVCGVQTKDGAQIPVNNVLLSIGVRPASELAKDAGLELGLKGGIVVDDEMRTSDPHIWAFGDCVQMKNRITGGAAYVPLGTTANKQGRIAGGNLAGEHETFKGVLGSMVTKAFELYISATGLSLAQAQAAGYNAAASVITKGDRASYYPGSQSNTICLILDKATGRLLGAQAIGSESVAGRINVFATAITCGMTVAEINELDLVYAPPVAPVYDPILIAASQAMKKVEG
;
A
#
# COMPACT_ATOMS: atom_id res chain seq x y z
N MET A 1 0.36 12.87 12.79
CA MET A 1 -0.12 11.48 12.65
C MET A 1 0.29 10.67 13.87
N PRO A 2 -0.57 9.77 14.41
CA PRO A 2 -0.25 9.02 15.64
C PRO A 2 0.80 7.91 15.43
N ARG A 3 1.05 7.51 14.19
CA ARG A 3 2.05 6.50 13.81
C ARG A 3 2.53 6.67 12.38
N LEU A 4 3.70 6.12 12.07
CA LEU A 4 4.22 6.05 10.71
C LEU A 4 3.38 5.10 9.86
N LEU A 5 3.26 5.38 8.56
CA LEU A 5 2.58 4.53 7.58
C LEU A 5 1.23 4.00 8.13
N PRO A 6 0.23 4.85 8.42
CA PRO A 6 -0.97 4.50 9.17
C PRO A 6 -1.86 3.44 8.49
N PHE A 7 -1.61 3.11 7.23
CA PHE A 7 -2.26 2.04 6.47
C PHE A 7 -1.75 0.63 6.83
N LEU A 8 -0.59 0.54 7.51
CA LEU A 8 -0.05 -0.72 8.02
C LEU A 8 -0.65 -1.08 9.38
N GLU A 9 -0.61 -2.36 9.73
CA GLU A 9 -0.87 -2.80 11.10
C GLU A 9 0.17 -2.19 12.07
N GLU A 10 -0.25 -1.94 13.31
CA GLU A 10 0.53 -1.17 14.30
C GLU A 10 1.95 -1.70 14.51
N ARG A 11 2.10 -3.01 14.61
CA ARG A 11 3.40 -3.66 14.79
C ARG A 11 4.39 -3.40 13.64
N PHE A 12 3.90 -3.23 12.41
CA PHE A 12 4.74 -2.90 11.26
C PHE A 12 5.19 -1.44 11.34
N SER A 13 4.28 -0.54 11.72
CA SER A 13 4.62 0.87 11.97
C SER A 13 5.68 1.01 13.08
N ALA A 14 5.57 0.23 14.15
CA ALA A 14 6.56 0.21 15.24
C ALA A 14 7.94 -0.27 14.74
N ALA A 15 7.99 -1.35 13.97
CA ALA A 15 9.25 -1.84 13.41
C ALA A 15 9.95 -0.83 12.48
N VAL A 16 9.18 -0.07 11.72
CA VAL A 16 9.72 1.03 10.90
C VAL A 16 10.29 2.14 11.78
N LEU A 17 9.58 2.52 12.85
CA LEU A 17 10.06 3.51 13.81
C LEU A 17 11.38 3.07 14.46
N ASP A 18 11.48 1.82 14.88
CA ASP A 18 12.69 1.26 15.50
C ASP A 18 13.90 1.35 14.55
N VAL A 19 13.72 1.04 13.25
CA VAL A 19 14.79 1.14 12.25
C VAL A 19 15.22 2.60 12.06
N LEU A 20 14.27 3.52 11.91
CA LEU A 20 14.58 4.95 11.77
C LEU A 20 15.39 5.47 12.97
N GLN A 21 14.97 5.13 14.19
CA GLN A 21 15.65 5.55 15.42
C GLN A 21 17.07 4.96 15.53
N LYS A 22 17.27 3.69 15.16
CA LYS A 22 18.60 3.05 15.11
C LYS A 22 19.57 3.77 14.16
N HIS A 23 19.04 4.36 13.09
CA HIS A 23 19.82 5.15 12.14
C HIS A 23 19.88 6.66 12.48
N GLY A 24 19.53 7.04 13.71
CA GLY A 24 19.65 8.41 14.20
C GLY A 24 18.60 9.38 13.70
N VAL A 25 17.49 8.85 13.15
CA VAL A 25 16.35 9.68 12.71
C VAL A 25 15.45 9.97 13.92
N TYR A 26 15.28 11.24 14.24
CA TYR A 26 14.33 11.69 15.26
C TYR A 26 12.93 11.81 14.66
N VAL A 27 12.00 11.03 15.15
CA VAL A 27 10.61 11.02 14.65
C VAL A 27 9.69 11.69 15.66
N HIS A 28 9.07 12.79 15.24
CA HIS A 28 8.07 13.52 16.02
C HIS A 28 6.67 13.15 15.54
N LEU A 29 6.04 12.17 16.20
CA LEU A 29 4.64 11.80 15.94
C LEU A 29 3.70 12.85 16.52
N ASN A 30 2.53 13.01 15.89
CA ASN A 30 1.51 14.03 16.26
C ASN A 30 2.02 15.49 16.25
N ALA A 31 3.22 15.73 15.76
CA ALA A 31 3.77 17.07 15.57
C ALA A 31 3.20 17.69 14.29
N GLU A 32 2.55 18.82 14.41
CA GLU A 32 2.06 19.60 13.28
C GLU A 32 2.90 20.86 13.15
N VAL A 33 3.52 21.04 11.98
CA VAL A 33 4.36 22.22 11.69
C VAL A 33 3.45 23.44 11.55
N ALA A 34 3.76 24.49 12.32
CA ALA A 34 3.07 25.77 12.28
C ALA A 34 3.81 26.78 11.39
N ALA A 35 5.14 26.84 11.47
CA ALA A 35 5.93 27.79 10.73
C ALA A 35 7.36 27.28 10.46
N LEU A 36 8.00 27.87 9.47
CA LEU A 36 9.45 27.78 9.27
C LEU A 36 10.08 29.07 9.79
N GLU A 37 11.14 28.95 10.59
CA GLU A 37 11.92 30.06 11.09
C GLU A 37 13.07 30.34 10.11
N THR A 38 13.32 31.61 9.84
CA THR A 38 14.38 32.04 8.93
C THR A 38 15.24 33.13 9.57
N ALA A 39 16.55 33.08 9.33
CA ALA A 39 17.50 34.12 9.66
C ALA A 39 18.40 34.38 8.45
N ASP A 40 18.64 35.64 8.12
CA ASP A 40 19.48 36.06 6.98
C ASP A 40 19.11 35.39 5.64
N GLY A 41 17.80 35.15 5.44
CA GLY A 41 17.29 34.53 4.21
C GLY A 41 17.41 32.98 4.14
N HIS A 42 17.86 32.34 5.22
CA HIS A 42 18.02 30.89 5.33
C HIS A 42 17.09 30.31 6.39
N VAL A 43 16.58 29.10 6.15
CA VAL A 43 15.84 28.38 7.17
C VAL A 43 16.76 27.99 8.32
N CYS A 44 16.36 28.26 9.57
CA CYS A 44 17.13 27.93 10.76
C CYS A 44 16.33 27.10 11.78
N GLY A 45 15.02 26.99 11.61
CA GLY A 45 14.18 26.24 12.54
C GLY A 45 12.82 25.87 11.96
N VAL A 46 12.18 24.91 12.61
CA VAL A 46 10.78 24.52 12.41
C VAL A 46 10.05 24.70 13.72
N GLN A 47 8.96 25.45 13.73
CA GLN A 47 8.07 25.59 14.87
C GLN A 47 6.86 24.67 14.71
N THR A 48 6.52 23.92 15.74
CA THR A 48 5.31 23.09 15.80
C THR A 48 4.16 23.83 16.48
N LYS A 49 2.92 23.40 16.28
CA LYS A 49 1.73 24.05 16.88
C LYS A 49 1.69 23.97 18.41
N ASP A 50 2.33 22.97 19.00
CA ASP A 50 2.48 22.83 20.45
C ASP A 50 3.61 23.69 21.04
N GLY A 51 4.29 24.48 20.19
CA GLY A 51 5.30 25.46 20.58
C GLY A 51 6.74 24.91 20.61
N ALA A 52 6.98 23.65 20.24
CA ALA A 52 8.34 23.13 20.14
C ALA A 52 9.09 23.78 18.97
N GLN A 53 10.38 24.09 19.19
CA GLN A 53 11.29 24.62 18.18
C GLN A 53 12.36 23.58 17.88
N ILE A 54 12.52 23.24 16.59
CA ILE A 54 13.47 22.24 16.13
C ILE A 54 14.48 22.95 15.20
N PRO A 55 15.75 23.08 15.60
CA PRO A 55 16.76 23.72 14.75
C PRO A 55 17.05 22.85 13.53
N VAL A 56 17.06 23.46 12.34
CA VAL A 56 17.31 22.78 11.06
C VAL A 56 18.04 23.70 10.09
N ASN A 57 18.80 23.12 9.17
CA ASN A 57 19.47 23.87 8.10
C ASN A 57 18.78 23.69 6.74
N ASN A 58 17.96 22.64 6.59
CA ASN A 58 17.20 22.35 5.39
C ASN A 58 15.85 21.73 5.76
N VAL A 59 14.84 21.96 4.94
CA VAL A 59 13.51 21.38 5.10
C VAL A 59 13.07 20.74 3.79
N LEU A 60 12.71 19.46 3.85
CA LEU A 60 12.06 18.76 2.76
C LEU A 60 10.56 18.68 3.05
N LEU A 61 9.73 19.30 2.22
CA LEU A 61 8.28 19.22 2.30
C LEU A 61 7.77 17.95 1.58
N SER A 62 7.29 16.98 2.35
CA SER A 62 6.68 15.73 1.86
C SER A 62 5.37 15.47 2.60
N ILE A 63 4.37 16.32 2.34
CA ILE A 63 3.09 16.37 3.06
C ILE A 63 1.94 15.67 2.33
N GLY A 64 2.28 14.84 1.34
CA GLY A 64 1.35 14.09 0.51
C GLY A 64 1.00 14.81 -0.80
N VAL A 65 0.11 14.19 -1.57
CA VAL A 65 -0.32 14.67 -2.89
C VAL A 65 -1.84 14.85 -2.93
N ARG A 66 -2.28 15.74 -3.81
CA ARG A 66 -3.69 15.95 -4.15
C ARG A 66 -3.86 15.77 -5.66
N PRO A 67 -5.05 15.32 -6.12
CA PRO A 67 -5.35 15.33 -7.54
C PRO A 67 -5.21 16.74 -8.13
N ALA A 68 -4.48 16.88 -9.22
CA ALA A 68 -4.47 18.14 -10.01
C ALA A 68 -5.71 18.14 -10.90
N SER A 69 -6.85 18.55 -10.33
CA SER A 69 -8.18 18.46 -10.96
C SER A 69 -8.84 19.83 -11.18
N GLU A 70 -8.12 20.94 -10.99
CA GLU A 70 -8.64 22.29 -11.13
C GLU A 70 -9.20 22.53 -12.53
N LEU A 71 -8.45 22.15 -13.57
CA LEU A 71 -8.90 22.29 -14.98
C LEU A 71 -10.19 21.49 -15.25
N ALA A 72 -10.29 20.28 -14.69
CA ALA A 72 -11.48 19.46 -14.81
C ALA A 72 -12.68 20.07 -14.09
N LYS A 73 -12.47 20.66 -12.92
CA LYS A 73 -13.47 21.39 -12.15
C LYS A 73 -14.00 22.60 -12.92
N ASP A 74 -13.10 23.40 -13.50
CA ASP A 74 -13.45 24.60 -14.27
C ASP A 74 -14.19 24.24 -15.56
N ALA A 75 -13.91 23.06 -16.13
CA ALA A 75 -14.64 22.47 -17.25
C ALA A 75 -15.99 21.83 -16.85
N GLY A 76 -16.37 21.83 -15.57
CA GLY A 76 -17.62 21.26 -15.07
C GLY A 76 -17.66 19.74 -15.00
N LEU A 77 -16.50 19.05 -15.03
CA LEU A 77 -16.45 17.59 -14.90
C LEU A 77 -16.74 17.14 -13.46
N GLU A 78 -17.30 15.95 -13.34
CA GLU A 78 -17.60 15.36 -12.04
C GLU A 78 -16.30 15.03 -11.26
N LEU A 79 -16.24 15.49 -9.99
CA LEU A 79 -15.16 15.19 -9.05
C LEU A 79 -15.68 14.35 -7.92
N GLY A 80 -14.89 13.35 -7.50
CA GLY A 80 -15.24 12.41 -6.44
C GLY A 80 -14.31 12.45 -5.25
N LEU A 81 -13.91 11.28 -4.77
CA LEU A 81 -13.08 11.10 -3.57
C LEU A 81 -11.81 11.97 -3.62
N LYS A 82 -11.59 12.78 -2.58
CA LYS A 82 -10.44 13.71 -2.46
C LYS A 82 -10.32 14.75 -3.59
N GLY A 83 -11.36 14.95 -4.38
CA GLY A 83 -11.33 15.81 -5.55
C GLY A 83 -10.77 15.14 -6.81
N GLY A 84 -10.61 13.84 -6.83
CA GLY A 84 -10.20 13.10 -8.03
C GLY A 84 -11.28 13.13 -9.11
N ILE A 85 -10.89 13.24 -10.37
CA ILE A 85 -11.81 13.22 -11.51
C ILE A 85 -12.51 11.87 -11.56
N VAL A 86 -13.84 11.85 -11.64
CA VAL A 86 -14.62 10.62 -11.80
C VAL A 86 -14.51 10.16 -13.24
N VAL A 87 -14.18 8.87 -13.41
CA VAL A 87 -14.08 8.20 -14.70
C VAL A 87 -14.78 6.85 -14.66
N ASP A 88 -15.27 6.40 -15.79
CA ASP A 88 -15.77 5.04 -15.97
C ASP A 88 -14.61 4.02 -16.11
N ASP A 89 -14.97 2.74 -16.28
CA ASP A 89 -13.97 1.67 -16.44
C ASP A 89 -13.14 1.81 -17.75
N GLU A 90 -13.59 2.59 -18.74
CA GLU A 90 -12.87 2.91 -19.98
C GLU A 90 -12.05 4.22 -19.88
N MET A 91 -11.97 4.85 -18.70
CA MET A 91 -11.29 6.12 -18.42
C MET A 91 -11.96 7.35 -19.02
N ARG A 92 -13.24 7.32 -19.37
CA ARG A 92 -14.02 8.48 -19.78
C ARG A 92 -14.52 9.25 -18.56
N THR A 93 -14.53 10.56 -18.67
CA THR A 93 -15.10 11.45 -17.65
C THR A 93 -16.63 11.57 -17.80
N SER A 94 -17.24 12.47 -17.04
CA SER A 94 -18.66 12.85 -17.22
C SER A 94 -18.95 13.53 -18.57
N ASP A 95 -17.91 14.03 -19.27
CA ASP A 95 -18.01 14.46 -20.66
C ASP A 95 -17.54 13.35 -21.60
N PRO A 96 -18.35 12.87 -22.57
CA PRO A 96 -18.03 11.75 -23.44
C PRO A 96 -16.85 11.99 -24.39
N HIS A 97 -16.38 13.23 -24.52
CA HIS A 97 -15.24 13.62 -25.36
C HIS A 97 -13.95 13.82 -24.55
N ILE A 98 -14.00 13.62 -23.22
CA ILE A 98 -12.84 13.85 -22.34
C ILE A 98 -12.50 12.57 -21.56
N TRP A 99 -11.24 12.19 -21.62
CA TRP A 99 -10.66 11.09 -20.83
C TRP A 99 -9.73 11.65 -19.77
N ALA A 100 -9.69 11.00 -18.62
CA ALA A 100 -8.74 11.31 -17.56
C ALA A 100 -8.14 10.03 -16.98
N PHE A 101 -6.86 10.07 -16.59
CA PHE A 101 -6.14 8.92 -16.05
C PHE A 101 -4.96 9.35 -15.19
N GLY A 102 -4.42 8.41 -14.41
CA GLY A 102 -3.27 8.64 -13.54
C GLY A 102 -3.66 9.21 -12.17
N ASP A 103 -2.77 9.99 -11.57
CA ASP A 103 -2.90 10.45 -10.19
C ASP A 103 -4.00 11.50 -9.97
N CYS A 104 -4.57 12.06 -11.05
CA CYS A 104 -5.66 13.02 -10.95
C CYS A 104 -7.06 12.40 -10.89
N VAL A 105 -7.20 11.06 -11.09
CA VAL A 105 -8.52 10.43 -11.15
C VAL A 105 -8.86 9.64 -9.88
N GLN A 106 -10.16 9.54 -9.60
CA GLN A 106 -10.72 8.56 -8.69
C GLN A 106 -10.63 7.17 -9.30
N MET A 107 -10.33 6.17 -8.47
CA MET A 107 -10.19 4.77 -8.87
C MET A 107 -11.24 3.91 -8.17
N LYS A 108 -11.39 2.66 -8.65
CA LYS A 108 -12.24 1.65 -8.02
C LYS A 108 -11.37 0.66 -7.23
N ASN A 109 -11.71 0.40 -5.98
CA ASN A 109 -11.07 -0.67 -5.21
C ASN A 109 -11.58 -2.04 -5.70
N ARG A 110 -10.67 -2.95 -6.08
CA ARG A 110 -11.04 -4.26 -6.64
C ARG A 110 -11.72 -5.20 -5.66
N ILE A 111 -11.53 -5.00 -4.35
CA ILE A 111 -12.06 -5.88 -3.31
C ILE A 111 -13.47 -5.42 -2.91
N THR A 112 -13.63 -4.12 -2.64
CA THR A 112 -14.88 -3.55 -2.13
C THR A 112 -15.81 -3.03 -3.23
N GLY A 113 -15.29 -2.79 -4.44
CA GLY A 113 -16.01 -2.10 -5.50
C GLY A 113 -16.20 -0.60 -5.28
N GLY A 114 -15.83 -0.08 -4.11
CA GLY A 114 -16.00 1.33 -3.76
C GLY A 114 -14.93 2.24 -4.34
N ALA A 115 -15.15 3.56 -4.20
CA ALA A 115 -14.18 4.58 -4.62
C ALA A 115 -12.88 4.48 -3.83
N ALA A 116 -11.75 4.66 -4.53
CA ALA A 116 -10.41 4.68 -3.97
C ALA A 116 -9.57 5.80 -4.60
N TYR A 117 -8.56 6.25 -3.87
CA TYR A 117 -7.54 7.16 -4.37
C TYR A 117 -6.16 6.59 -4.05
N VAL A 118 -5.48 6.07 -5.07
CA VAL A 118 -4.20 5.34 -4.95
C VAL A 118 -3.25 5.87 -6.03
N PRO A 119 -2.62 7.04 -5.81
CA PRO A 119 -1.73 7.68 -6.77
C PRO A 119 -0.39 6.92 -6.82
N LEU A 120 -0.30 5.94 -7.72
CA LEU A 120 0.88 5.11 -7.93
C LEU A 120 1.23 5.01 -9.41
N GLY A 121 2.52 5.10 -9.73
CA GLY A 121 3.00 5.04 -11.12
C GLY A 121 2.57 3.78 -11.89
N THR A 122 2.46 2.63 -11.23
CA THR A 122 1.94 1.39 -11.82
C THR A 122 0.48 1.50 -12.25
N THR A 123 -0.33 2.21 -11.48
CA THR A 123 -1.74 2.48 -11.78
C THR A 123 -1.85 3.48 -12.91
N ALA A 124 -1.13 4.61 -12.81
CA ALA A 124 -1.12 5.65 -13.83
C ALA A 124 -0.71 5.11 -15.21
N ASN A 125 0.32 4.26 -15.26
CA ASN A 125 0.77 3.62 -16.50
C ASN A 125 -0.31 2.74 -17.15
N LYS A 126 -0.97 1.88 -16.36
CA LYS A 126 -2.04 1.02 -16.87
C LYS A 126 -3.23 1.82 -17.38
N GLN A 127 -3.68 2.81 -16.61
CA GLN A 127 -4.78 3.69 -17.00
C GLN A 127 -4.47 4.47 -18.26
N GLY A 128 -3.24 5.02 -18.38
CA GLY A 128 -2.81 5.75 -19.58
C GLY A 128 -2.80 4.89 -20.85
N ARG A 129 -2.42 3.60 -20.73
CA ARG A 129 -2.48 2.66 -21.86
C ARG A 129 -3.92 2.37 -22.28
N ILE A 130 -4.81 2.10 -21.31
CA ILE A 130 -6.24 1.87 -21.57
C ILE A 130 -6.88 3.12 -22.21
N ALA A 131 -6.67 4.30 -21.63
CA ALA A 131 -7.21 5.54 -22.18
C ALA A 131 -6.70 5.81 -23.60
N GLY A 132 -5.39 5.61 -23.84
CA GLY A 132 -4.78 5.78 -25.17
C GLY A 132 -5.31 4.81 -26.21
N GLY A 133 -5.47 3.52 -25.84
CA GLY A 133 -6.08 2.50 -26.70
C GLY A 133 -7.55 2.83 -27.03
N ASN A 134 -8.34 3.22 -26.01
CA ASN A 134 -9.74 3.57 -26.20
C ASN A 134 -9.93 4.83 -27.05
N LEU A 135 -9.03 5.81 -26.94
CA LEU A 135 -8.99 6.97 -27.84
C LEU A 135 -8.67 6.57 -29.28
N ALA A 136 -7.94 5.47 -29.47
CA ALA A 136 -7.63 4.90 -30.80
C ALA A 136 -8.72 3.95 -31.32
N GLY A 137 -9.81 3.74 -30.60
CA GLY A 137 -10.94 2.88 -30.98
C GLY A 137 -10.94 1.48 -30.36
N GLU A 138 -10.07 1.19 -29.38
CA GLU A 138 -10.15 -0.01 -28.58
C GLU A 138 -11.25 0.12 -27.50
N HIS A 139 -11.58 -1.00 -26.85
CA HIS A 139 -12.56 -1.07 -25.75
C HIS A 139 -12.02 -1.84 -24.56
N GLU A 140 -10.88 -1.37 -24.04
CA GLU A 140 -10.25 -1.93 -22.85
C GLU A 140 -10.83 -1.33 -21.56
N THR A 141 -10.84 -2.13 -20.50
CA THR A 141 -11.38 -1.68 -19.21
C THR A 141 -10.36 -1.81 -18.08
N PHE A 142 -10.29 -0.78 -17.25
CA PHE A 142 -9.52 -0.76 -16.02
C PHE A 142 -10.29 -1.43 -14.88
N LYS A 143 -9.80 -2.56 -14.38
CA LYS A 143 -10.49 -3.38 -13.38
C LYS A 143 -10.37 -2.85 -11.93
N GLY A 144 -9.77 -1.68 -11.73
CA GLY A 144 -9.52 -1.10 -10.42
C GLY A 144 -8.18 -1.49 -9.81
N VAL A 145 -7.98 -1.08 -8.56
CA VAL A 145 -6.71 -1.16 -7.83
C VAL A 145 -6.80 -2.01 -6.57
N LEU A 146 -5.68 -2.64 -6.19
CA LEU A 146 -5.43 -3.23 -4.87
C LEU A 146 -4.59 -2.32 -3.98
N GLY A 147 -3.90 -1.32 -4.53
CA GLY A 147 -2.95 -0.48 -3.82
C GLY A 147 -1.65 -1.20 -3.47
N SER A 148 -1.19 -2.11 -4.33
CA SER A 148 0.06 -2.84 -4.09
C SER A 148 1.25 -1.90 -4.12
N MET A 149 2.09 -1.96 -3.07
CA MET A 149 3.23 -1.07 -2.90
C MET A 149 4.40 -1.77 -2.23
N VAL A 150 5.59 -1.25 -2.49
CA VAL A 150 6.81 -1.56 -1.74
C VAL A 150 7.58 -0.27 -1.53
N THR A 151 8.18 -0.14 -0.35
CA THR A 151 9.13 0.93 -0.03
C THR A 151 10.23 0.38 0.86
N LYS A 152 11.22 1.21 1.15
CA LYS A 152 12.39 0.82 1.95
C LYS A 152 12.72 1.91 2.96
N ALA A 153 13.00 1.51 4.19
CA ALA A 153 13.59 2.34 5.22
C ALA A 153 14.91 1.70 5.63
N PHE A 154 16.04 2.28 5.22
CA PHE A 154 17.37 1.70 5.36
C PHE A 154 17.44 0.26 4.84
N GLU A 155 17.70 -0.74 5.71
CA GLU A 155 17.74 -2.17 5.35
C GLU A 155 16.37 -2.83 5.33
N LEU A 156 15.34 -2.21 5.91
CA LEU A 156 14.01 -2.80 6.04
C LEU A 156 13.15 -2.52 4.81
N TYR A 157 12.74 -3.57 4.10
CA TYR A 157 11.73 -3.48 3.06
C TYR A 157 10.33 -3.60 3.67
N ILE A 158 9.40 -2.81 3.15
CA ILE A 158 8.03 -2.68 3.63
C ILE A 158 7.11 -2.81 2.42
N SER A 159 6.20 -3.76 2.44
CA SER A 159 5.30 -4.00 1.31
C SER A 159 3.89 -4.31 1.78
N ALA A 160 2.91 -3.94 0.96
CA ALA A 160 1.50 -4.16 1.24
C ALA A 160 0.67 -4.32 -0.05
N THR A 161 -0.46 -5.01 0.05
CA THR A 161 -1.46 -5.12 -1.01
C THR A 161 -2.84 -5.38 -0.41
N GLY A 162 -3.90 -4.93 -1.07
CA GLY A 162 -5.28 -5.11 -0.61
C GLY A 162 -5.62 -4.24 0.60
N LEU A 163 -6.48 -4.73 1.46
CA LEU A 163 -7.04 -4.01 2.60
C LEU A 163 -6.23 -4.25 3.88
N SER A 164 -6.10 -3.24 4.73
CA SER A 164 -5.76 -3.43 6.14
C SER A 164 -6.95 -4.05 6.89
N LEU A 165 -6.70 -4.56 8.11
CA LEU A 165 -7.78 -5.11 8.95
C LEU A 165 -8.88 -4.07 9.18
N ALA A 166 -8.51 -2.84 9.52
CA ALA A 166 -9.47 -1.76 9.75
C ALA A 166 -10.28 -1.41 8.48
N GLN A 167 -9.64 -1.40 7.29
CA GLN A 167 -10.33 -1.16 6.04
C GLN A 167 -11.29 -2.30 5.67
N ALA A 168 -10.90 -3.56 5.91
CA ALA A 168 -11.75 -4.71 5.67
C ALA A 168 -12.98 -4.70 6.59
N GLN A 169 -12.80 -4.41 7.87
CA GLN A 169 -13.89 -4.27 8.83
C GLN A 169 -14.82 -3.11 8.47
N ALA A 170 -14.28 -1.95 8.11
CA ALA A 170 -15.06 -0.79 7.67
C ALA A 170 -15.87 -1.07 6.38
N ALA A 171 -15.37 -1.99 5.53
CA ALA A 171 -16.07 -2.45 4.34
C ALA A 171 -17.12 -3.55 4.61
N GLY A 172 -17.34 -3.94 5.89
CA GLY A 172 -18.35 -4.90 6.31
C GLY A 172 -17.92 -6.37 6.30
N TYR A 173 -16.63 -6.67 6.09
CA TYR A 173 -16.13 -8.03 6.18
C TYR A 173 -15.98 -8.49 7.64
N ASN A 174 -16.28 -9.76 7.91
CA ASN A 174 -15.91 -10.42 9.17
C ASN A 174 -14.41 -10.75 9.16
N ALA A 175 -13.59 -9.69 9.16
CA ALA A 175 -12.17 -9.80 8.89
C ALA A 175 -11.34 -10.16 10.11
N ALA A 176 -10.33 -10.99 9.91
CA ALA A 176 -9.28 -11.30 10.89
C ALA A 176 -7.88 -11.09 10.29
N ALA A 177 -6.91 -10.84 11.18
CA ALA A 177 -5.49 -10.79 10.83
C ALA A 177 -4.75 -12.00 11.39
N SER A 178 -3.82 -12.55 10.61
CA SER A 178 -2.92 -13.63 11.00
C SER A 178 -1.48 -13.22 10.69
N VAL A 179 -0.61 -13.31 11.69
CA VAL A 179 0.78 -12.83 11.56
C VAL A 179 1.75 -13.95 11.84
N ILE A 180 2.78 -14.05 10.98
CA ILE A 180 3.93 -14.96 11.18
C ILE A 180 5.24 -14.17 11.03
N THR A 181 6.30 -14.71 11.62
CA THR A 181 7.69 -14.29 11.35
C THR A 181 8.51 -15.53 11.03
N LYS A 182 9.14 -15.55 9.85
CA LYS A 182 9.94 -16.67 9.33
C LYS A 182 11.13 -16.17 8.52
N GLY A 183 12.17 -17.01 8.41
CA GLY A 183 13.32 -16.73 7.55
C GLY A 183 12.90 -16.60 6.08
N ASP A 184 13.57 -15.72 5.36
CA ASP A 184 13.35 -15.48 3.93
C ASP A 184 13.87 -16.64 3.04
N ARG A 185 14.82 -17.43 3.56
CA ARG A 185 15.48 -18.57 2.90
C ARG A 185 15.81 -19.64 3.93
N ALA A 186 16.48 -20.71 3.51
CA ALA A 186 16.92 -21.79 4.40
C ALA A 186 17.78 -21.24 5.55
N SER A 187 17.47 -21.63 6.79
CA SER A 187 18.10 -21.06 7.99
C SER A 187 19.62 -21.31 8.09
N TYR A 188 20.09 -22.38 7.46
CA TYR A 188 21.52 -22.72 7.39
C TYR A 188 22.25 -21.99 6.27
N TYR A 189 21.53 -21.30 5.35
CA TYR A 189 22.14 -20.56 4.26
C TYR A 189 22.57 -19.17 4.74
N PRO A 190 23.81 -18.74 4.40
CA PRO A 190 24.34 -17.45 4.87
C PRO A 190 23.45 -16.28 4.45
N GLY A 191 23.30 -15.30 5.34
CA GLY A 191 22.53 -14.07 5.08
C GLY A 191 21.02 -14.26 5.17
N SER A 192 20.52 -15.34 5.74
CA SER A 192 19.09 -15.50 6.04
C SER A 192 18.61 -14.36 6.95
N GLN A 193 17.50 -13.72 6.57
CA GLN A 193 16.86 -12.63 7.30
C GLN A 193 15.40 -12.97 7.60
N SER A 194 14.89 -12.43 8.70
CA SER A 194 13.48 -12.62 9.07
C SER A 194 12.55 -11.76 8.24
N ASN A 195 11.47 -12.36 7.76
CA ASN A 195 10.31 -11.67 7.20
C ASN A 195 9.12 -11.84 8.14
N THR A 196 8.42 -10.74 8.42
CA THR A 196 7.13 -10.77 9.11
C THR A 196 6.04 -10.52 8.09
N ILE A 197 5.05 -11.41 8.01
CA ILE A 197 3.93 -11.36 7.08
C ILE A 197 2.64 -11.33 7.89
N CYS A 198 1.74 -10.41 7.55
CA CYS A 198 0.37 -10.35 8.05
C CYS A 198 -0.59 -10.59 6.89
N LEU A 199 -1.46 -11.56 7.02
CA LEU A 199 -2.59 -11.78 6.11
C LEU A 199 -3.87 -11.29 6.75
N ILE A 200 -4.68 -10.60 5.97
CA ILE A 200 -6.03 -10.16 6.32
C ILE A 200 -7.01 -11.00 5.50
N LEU A 201 -7.92 -11.70 6.15
CA LEU A 201 -8.87 -12.61 5.53
C LEU A 201 -10.29 -12.38 6.03
N ASP A 202 -11.26 -12.76 5.24
CA ASP A 202 -12.64 -12.89 5.68
C ASP A 202 -12.83 -14.25 6.37
N LYS A 203 -13.23 -14.23 7.63
CA LYS A 203 -13.39 -15.44 8.45
C LYS A 203 -14.49 -16.37 7.93
N ALA A 204 -15.55 -15.82 7.33
CA ALA A 204 -16.66 -16.59 6.86
C ALA A 204 -16.33 -17.41 5.61
N THR A 205 -15.49 -16.89 4.74
CA THR A 205 -15.19 -17.51 3.44
C THR A 205 -13.74 -18.02 3.31
N GLY A 206 -12.85 -17.59 4.19
CA GLY A 206 -11.42 -17.82 4.08
C GLY A 206 -10.75 -17.00 2.98
N ARG A 207 -11.46 -16.10 2.28
CA ARG A 207 -10.93 -15.29 1.18
C ARG A 207 -9.86 -14.33 1.66
N LEU A 208 -8.74 -14.25 0.95
CA LEU A 208 -7.70 -13.26 1.22
C LEU A 208 -8.18 -11.86 0.80
N LEU A 209 -8.11 -10.90 1.73
CA LEU A 209 -8.51 -9.49 1.52
C LEU A 209 -7.33 -8.54 1.49
N GLY A 210 -6.21 -8.93 2.12
CA GLY A 210 -5.02 -8.08 2.17
C GLY A 210 -3.81 -8.81 2.70
N ALA A 211 -2.64 -8.27 2.43
CA ALA A 211 -1.39 -8.75 2.95
C ALA A 211 -0.41 -7.59 3.18
N GLN A 212 0.36 -7.69 4.25
CA GLN A 212 1.45 -6.79 4.58
C GLN A 212 2.69 -7.60 4.92
N ALA A 213 3.87 -7.15 4.51
CA ALA A 213 5.11 -7.83 4.84
C ALA A 213 6.25 -6.82 5.06
N ILE A 214 7.10 -7.11 6.06
CA ILE A 214 8.34 -6.37 6.30
C ILE A 214 9.50 -7.36 6.49
N GLY A 215 10.70 -6.93 6.12
CA GLY A 215 11.91 -7.73 6.28
C GLY A 215 12.93 -7.50 5.18
N SER A 216 13.45 -8.59 4.62
CA SER A 216 14.39 -8.56 3.51
C SER A 216 13.71 -8.16 2.19
N GLU A 217 14.51 -7.90 1.15
CA GLU A 217 14.03 -7.60 -0.21
C GLU A 217 13.00 -8.62 -0.74
N SER A 218 13.09 -9.86 -0.28
CA SER A 218 12.20 -10.95 -0.72
C SER A 218 10.71 -10.72 -0.42
N VAL A 219 10.37 -9.78 0.49
CA VAL A 219 8.96 -9.43 0.76
C VAL A 219 8.27 -8.81 -0.46
N ALA A 220 9.01 -8.14 -1.35
CA ALA A 220 8.44 -7.57 -2.58
C ALA A 220 7.88 -8.66 -3.52
N GLY A 221 8.63 -9.74 -3.72
CA GLY A 221 8.17 -10.88 -4.51
C GLY A 221 6.97 -11.59 -3.87
N ARG A 222 7.00 -11.78 -2.55
CA ARG A 222 5.92 -12.44 -1.81
C ARG A 222 4.62 -11.64 -1.83
N ILE A 223 4.69 -10.32 -1.72
CA ILE A 223 3.49 -9.46 -1.85
C ILE A 223 2.87 -9.57 -3.25
N ASN A 224 3.65 -9.75 -4.31
CA ASN A 224 3.11 -9.96 -5.66
C ASN A 224 2.31 -11.26 -5.76
N VAL A 225 2.72 -12.34 -5.07
CA VAL A 225 1.94 -13.59 -5.00
C VAL A 225 0.59 -13.33 -4.30
N PHE A 226 0.58 -12.61 -3.17
CA PHE A 226 -0.66 -12.26 -2.48
C PHE A 226 -1.53 -11.31 -3.31
N ALA A 227 -0.96 -10.36 -4.04
CA ALA A 227 -1.71 -9.49 -4.96
C ALA A 227 -2.38 -10.30 -6.08
N THR A 228 -1.70 -11.33 -6.59
CA THR A 228 -2.27 -12.28 -7.57
C THR A 228 -3.40 -13.08 -6.93
N ALA A 229 -3.18 -13.64 -5.75
CA ALA A 229 -4.18 -14.40 -5.00
C ALA A 229 -5.45 -13.59 -4.74
N ILE A 230 -5.33 -12.34 -4.28
CA ILE A 230 -6.47 -11.42 -4.08
C ILE A 230 -7.18 -11.15 -5.42
N THR A 231 -6.39 -10.90 -6.48
CA THR A 231 -6.94 -10.66 -7.83
C THR A 231 -7.78 -11.82 -8.34
N CYS A 232 -7.35 -13.06 -8.07
CA CYS A 232 -8.04 -14.29 -8.44
C CYS A 232 -9.14 -14.69 -7.43
N GLY A 233 -9.30 -13.97 -6.32
CA GLY A 233 -10.29 -14.26 -5.29
C GLY A 233 -9.98 -15.49 -4.44
N MET A 234 -8.70 -15.89 -4.36
CA MET A 234 -8.27 -17.09 -3.64
C MET A 234 -8.52 -17.00 -2.13
N THR A 235 -8.82 -18.16 -1.57
CA THR A 235 -8.87 -18.40 -0.13
C THR A 235 -7.47 -18.70 0.43
N VAL A 236 -7.31 -18.59 1.75
CA VAL A 236 -6.06 -18.96 2.41
C VAL A 236 -5.77 -20.47 2.31
N ALA A 237 -6.79 -21.31 2.15
CA ALA A 237 -6.64 -22.74 1.91
C ALA A 237 -6.02 -23.00 0.53
N GLU A 238 -6.56 -22.38 -0.53
CA GLU A 238 -6.00 -22.49 -1.89
C GLU A 238 -4.57 -21.92 -1.98
N ILE A 239 -4.26 -20.85 -1.25
CA ILE A 239 -2.88 -20.30 -1.18
C ILE A 239 -1.93 -21.31 -0.51
N ASN A 240 -2.39 -22.05 0.49
CA ASN A 240 -1.57 -23.05 1.18
C ASN A 240 -1.22 -24.26 0.28
N GLU A 241 -1.95 -24.47 -0.79
CA GLU A 241 -1.73 -25.56 -1.77
C GLU A 241 -0.86 -25.14 -2.97
N LEU A 242 -0.38 -23.88 -3.01
CA LEU A 242 0.44 -23.41 -4.12
C LEU A 242 1.78 -24.17 -4.18
N ASP A 243 2.16 -24.58 -5.39
CA ASP A 243 3.48 -25.11 -5.69
C ASP A 243 4.45 -23.96 -5.95
N LEU A 244 5.24 -23.61 -4.92
CA LEU A 244 6.17 -22.49 -4.95
C LEU A 244 7.60 -22.96 -5.10
N VAL A 245 8.43 -22.14 -5.75
CA VAL A 245 9.84 -22.45 -6.00
C VAL A 245 10.64 -22.56 -4.70
N TYR A 246 11.59 -23.49 -4.68
CA TYR A 246 12.53 -23.69 -3.58
C TYR A 246 13.97 -23.82 -4.08
N ALA A 247 14.85 -23.07 -3.44
CA ALA A 247 16.30 -23.36 -3.40
C ALA A 247 16.88 -22.70 -2.14
N PRO A 248 17.88 -23.29 -1.46
CA PRO A 248 18.43 -22.77 -0.20
C PRO A 248 18.79 -21.28 -0.20
N PRO A 249 19.36 -20.68 -1.29
CA PRO A 249 19.72 -19.27 -1.31
C PRO A 249 18.53 -18.31 -1.48
N VAL A 250 17.34 -18.76 -1.90
CA VAL A 250 16.23 -17.87 -2.30
C VAL A 250 14.94 -18.08 -1.50
N ALA A 251 14.66 -19.34 -1.08
CA ALA A 251 13.46 -19.67 -0.32
C ALA A 251 13.70 -20.89 0.58
N PRO A 252 13.00 -21.03 1.72
CA PRO A 252 12.97 -22.29 2.46
C PRO A 252 12.06 -23.29 1.74
N VAL A 253 12.20 -24.59 2.06
CA VAL A 253 11.36 -25.68 1.49
C VAL A 253 9.87 -25.37 1.65
N TYR A 254 9.48 -24.81 2.78
CA TYR A 254 8.12 -24.37 3.07
C TYR A 254 8.13 -22.84 3.13
N ASP A 255 7.77 -22.20 2.01
CA ASP A 255 7.86 -20.74 1.88
C ASP A 255 7.02 -20.02 2.94
N PRO A 256 7.46 -18.87 3.46
CA PRO A 256 6.67 -18.02 4.36
C PRO A 256 5.24 -17.73 3.87
N ILE A 257 4.98 -17.72 2.56
CA ILE A 257 3.64 -17.59 1.98
C ILE A 257 2.73 -18.73 2.46
N LEU A 258 3.20 -19.98 2.31
CA LEU A 258 2.45 -21.18 2.70
C LEU A 258 2.26 -21.25 4.21
N ILE A 259 3.31 -20.90 4.99
CA ILE A 259 3.22 -20.84 6.45
C ILE A 259 2.19 -19.78 6.89
N ALA A 260 2.20 -18.61 6.27
CA ALA A 260 1.24 -17.55 6.58
C ALA A 260 -0.20 -18.00 6.28
N ALA A 261 -0.42 -18.61 5.12
CA ALA A 261 -1.71 -19.17 4.73
C ALA A 261 -2.19 -20.26 5.69
N SER A 262 -1.33 -21.23 6.03
CA SER A 262 -1.63 -22.29 7.00
C SER A 262 -2.03 -21.75 8.40
N GLN A 263 -1.35 -20.70 8.89
CA GLN A 263 -1.74 -20.08 10.16
C GLN A 263 -3.04 -19.25 10.03
N ALA A 264 -3.28 -18.64 8.87
CA ALA A 264 -4.50 -17.90 8.60
C ALA A 264 -5.73 -18.80 8.53
N MET A 265 -5.61 -20.04 8.02
CA MET A 265 -6.69 -21.03 8.00
C MET A 265 -7.29 -21.29 9.39
N LYS A 266 -6.50 -21.17 10.48
CA LYS A 266 -6.97 -21.32 11.86
C LYS A 266 -7.93 -20.20 12.31
N LYS A 267 -8.09 -19.14 11.52
CA LYS A 267 -8.99 -18.02 11.77
C LYS A 267 -10.31 -18.14 11.00
N VAL A 268 -10.41 -19.09 10.06
CA VAL A 268 -11.63 -19.34 9.29
C VAL A 268 -12.66 -20.01 10.22
N GLU A 269 -13.89 -19.52 10.18
CA GLU A 269 -15.03 -20.11 10.88
C GLU A 269 -15.41 -21.41 10.19
N GLY A 270 -15.48 -22.51 10.96
CA GLY A 270 -15.87 -23.83 10.47
C GLY A 270 -17.39 -23.97 10.30
#